data_f5cd91043db4a1039ac8ca3fd076beec
#
_entry.id   f5cd91043db4a1039ac8ca3fd076beec
#
_cell.length_a   1.000
_cell.length_b   1.000
_cell.length_c   1.000
_cell.angle_alpha   90.00
_cell.angle_beta   90.00
_cell.angle_gamma   90.00
#
_symmetry.space_group_name_H-M   'P 1'
#
loop_
_entity.id
_entity.type
_entity.pdbx_description
1 polymer ?
#
loop_
_entity_poly.entity_id
_entity_poly.type
_entity_poly.pdbx_seq_one_letter_code
_entity_poly.pdbx_strand_id
1 'polypeptide(L)'
;MAERSFAEEVKKLRAGAGDIFEGEGILAITKALLQSGVSYVGGYQGSPISHLMDVLNDAQEILSELGVHFEANGSEATAAAMLSASINYPLRGAVTWKSTVGTNVASDALSNLASAGVTGGALVIVGEDYGEGSSIMQERSYAFAMKAQMWLMDPRPNLTSITEMVERGFELSEASNTPVFYMMRIRGCHVTGEFLAKDNLAPVFNNQAPVVPQREPEKIILPPYVYEQEREKIAQRLPAAIKFIREQKLNEHFPGHYESLGIITCGGSYNTVIRALQRQGLANVYGNA
;
A
#
# COMPACT_ATOMS: atom_id res chain seq x y z
N MET A 1 -27.58 -6.61 -8.08
CA MET A 1 -27.22 -6.60 -6.64
C MET A 1 -27.10 -5.15 -6.27
N ALA A 2 -27.72 -4.71 -5.16
CA ALA A 2 -27.51 -3.35 -4.68
C ALA A 2 -26.02 -3.22 -4.30
N GLU A 3 -25.36 -2.16 -4.74
CA GLU A 3 -24.02 -1.81 -4.30
C GLU A 3 -24.01 -1.63 -2.79
N ARG A 4 -22.99 -2.14 -2.10
CA ARG A 4 -22.84 -1.98 -0.66
C ARG A 4 -22.50 -0.52 -0.38
N SER A 5 -23.29 0.16 0.44
CA SER A 5 -22.93 1.50 0.95
C SER A 5 -22.08 1.36 2.21
N PHE A 6 -21.09 2.21 2.35
CA PHE A 6 -20.22 2.33 3.53
C PHE A 6 -20.53 3.58 4.36
N ALA A 7 -21.61 4.29 4.05
CA ALA A 7 -21.95 5.58 4.68
C ALA A 7 -22.01 5.56 6.22
N GLU A 8 -22.39 4.45 6.82
CA GLU A 8 -22.35 4.29 8.28
C GLU A 8 -20.97 3.88 8.79
N GLU A 9 -20.30 2.97 8.09
CA GLU A 9 -18.99 2.47 8.48
C GLU A 9 -17.89 3.52 8.39
N VAL A 10 -17.95 4.44 7.43
CA VAL A 10 -16.95 5.51 7.29
C VAL A 10 -16.90 6.46 8.48
N LYS A 11 -17.97 6.55 9.28
CA LYS A 11 -17.97 7.33 10.52
C LYS A 11 -16.90 6.87 11.50
N LYS A 12 -16.56 5.57 11.48
CA LYS A 12 -15.51 4.99 12.30
C LYS A 12 -14.10 5.52 11.94
N LEU A 13 -13.92 6.07 10.73
CA LEU A 13 -12.64 6.68 10.32
C LEU A 13 -12.29 7.91 11.15
N ARG A 14 -13.24 8.49 11.91
CA ARG A 14 -13.00 9.60 12.84
C ARG A 14 -12.38 9.16 14.18
N ALA A 15 -12.23 7.86 14.43
CA ALA A 15 -11.58 7.35 15.64
C ALA A 15 -10.20 7.99 15.80
N GLY A 16 -9.88 8.44 17.01
CA GLY A 16 -8.63 9.11 17.35
C GLY A 16 -7.68 8.24 18.18
N ALA A 17 -6.61 8.84 18.66
CA ALA A 17 -5.61 8.15 19.46
C ALA A 17 -6.23 7.59 20.76
N GLY A 18 -6.07 6.29 20.95
CA GLY A 18 -6.60 5.56 22.12
C GLY A 18 -7.95 4.91 21.89
N ASP A 19 -8.66 5.21 20.81
CA ASP A 19 -9.89 4.52 20.45
C ASP A 19 -9.58 3.14 19.84
N ILE A 20 -10.46 2.17 20.09
CA ILE A 20 -10.42 0.89 19.38
C ILE A 20 -11.20 1.06 18.08
N PHE A 21 -10.49 0.91 16.97
CA PHE A 21 -11.11 0.82 15.67
C PHE A 21 -11.54 -0.63 15.40
N GLU A 22 -12.80 -0.83 15.07
CA GLU A 22 -13.33 -2.14 14.68
C GLU A 22 -13.95 -2.05 13.27
N GLY A 23 -13.51 -2.94 12.37
CA GLY A 23 -13.99 -2.93 10.99
C GLY A 23 -13.41 -4.00 10.10
N GLU A 24 -13.61 -3.82 8.81
CA GLU A 24 -13.02 -4.62 7.73
C GLU A 24 -11.63 -4.08 7.32
N GLY A 25 -10.81 -4.96 6.71
CA GLY A 25 -9.48 -4.58 6.21
C GLY A 25 -9.47 -3.38 5.28
N ILE A 26 -10.47 -3.23 4.42
CA ILE A 26 -10.62 -2.07 3.53
C ILE A 26 -10.80 -0.75 4.30
N LEU A 27 -11.62 -0.76 5.34
CA LEU A 27 -11.80 0.40 6.23
C LEU A 27 -10.51 0.68 7.02
N ALA A 28 -9.84 -0.38 7.48
CA ALA A 28 -8.58 -0.26 8.20
C ALA A 28 -7.47 0.38 7.35
N ILE A 29 -7.36 0.01 6.05
CA ILE A 29 -6.44 0.67 5.11
C ILE A 29 -6.77 2.17 5.00
N THR A 30 -8.04 2.51 4.80
CA THR A 30 -8.45 3.91 4.68
C THR A 30 -8.07 4.68 5.96
N LYS A 31 -8.34 4.10 7.14
CA LYS A 31 -7.94 4.70 8.42
C LYS A 31 -6.41 4.88 8.49
N ALA A 32 -5.63 3.88 8.07
CA ALA A 32 -4.17 3.96 8.08
C ALA A 32 -3.64 5.03 7.13
N LEU A 33 -4.24 5.23 5.95
CA LEU A 33 -3.92 6.32 5.03
C LEU A 33 -4.12 7.69 5.70
N LEU A 34 -5.26 7.88 6.40
CA LEU A 34 -5.55 9.12 7.13
C LEU A 34 -4.60 9.34 8.31
N GLN A 35 -4.26 8.30 9.06
CA GLN A 35 -3.27 8.37 10.15
C GLN A 35 -1.87 8.70 9.64
N SER A 36 -1.58 8.35 8.38
CA SER A 36 -0.29 8.62 7.75
C SER A 36 -0.20 10.02 7.13
N GLY A 37 -1.24 10.84 7.20
CA GLY A 37 -1.22 12.18 6.61
C GLY A 37 -1.14 12.15 5.08
N VAL A 38 -1.87 11.23 4.45
CA VAL A 38 -1.94 11.16 2.99
C VAL A 38 -2.53 12.46 2.42
N SER A 39 -1.91 13.00 1.36
CA SER A 39 -2.34 14.25 0.73
C SER A 39 -3.35 14.02 -0.38
N TYR A 40 -3.23 12.90 -1.08
CA TYR A 40 -4.15 12.55 -2.15
C TYR A 40 -4.28 11.04 -2.29
N VAL A 41 -5.47 10.62 -2.64
CA VAL A 41 -5.83 9.21 -2.85
C VAL A 41 -6.66 9.09 -4.11
N GLY A 42 -6.53 7.98 -4.81
CA GLY A 42 -7.35 7.73 -5.98
C GLY A 42 -7.22 6.31 -6.48
N GLY A 43 -7.74 6.05 -7.66
CA GLY A 43 -7.62 4.72 -8.24
C GLY A 43 -8.70 4.39 -9.26
N TYR A 44 -8.75 3.12 -9.60
CA TYR A 44 -9.75 2.56 -10.49
C TYR A 44 -10.31 1.27 -9.88
N GLN A 45 -11.62 1.11 -9.95
CA GLN A 45 -12.31 -0.02 -9.33
C GLN A 45 -11.87 -1.37 -9.91
N GLY A 46 -11.70 -2.37 -9.04
CA GLY A 46 -11.39 -3.73 -9.43
C GLY A 46 -11.38 -4.68 -8.24
N SER A 47 -12.12 -5.80 -8.33
CA SER A 47 -12.16 -6.82 -7.28
C SER A 47 -10.75 -7.44 -7.05
N PRO A 48 -10.35 -7.71 -5.78
CA PRO A 48 -11.13 -7.64 -4.55
C PRO A 48 -11.08 -6.30 -3.82
N ILE A 49 -10.37 -5.29 -4.37
CA ILE A 49 -10.09 -4.02 -3.70
C ILE A 49 -11.09 -2.90 -4.10
N SER A 50 -12.09 -3.17 -4.93
CA SER A 50 -13.05 -2.16 -5.41
C SER A 50 -13.71 -1.38 -4.28
N HIS A 51 -14.05 -2.02 -3.17
CA HIS A 51 -14.68 -1.35 -2.03
C HIS A 51 -13.77 -0.27 -1.39
N LEU A 52 -12.46 -0.26 -1.64
CA LEU A 52 -11.62 0.85 -1.17
C LEU A 52 -12.02 2.17 -1.84
N MET A 53 -12.36 2.10 -3.14
CA MET A 53 -12.87 3.28 -3.86
C MET A 53 -14.25 3.70 -3.34
N ASP A 54 -15.12 2.73 -3.00
CA ASP A 54 -16.44 3.01 -2.43
C ASP A 54 -16.32 3.66 -1.05
N VAL A 55 -15.44 3.15 -0.17
CA VAL A 55 -15.15 3.74 1.15
C VAL A 55 -14.60 5.17 1.00
N LEU A 56 -13.65 5.40 0.08
CA LEU A 56 -13.09 6.73 -0.16
C LEU A 56 -14.15 7.70 -0.68
N ASN A 57 -15.06 7.23 -1.54
CA ASN A 57 -16.18 8.02 -2.02
C ASN A 57 -17.15 8.39 -0.90
N ASP A 58 -17.54 7.43 -0.06
CA ASP A 58 -18.45 7.68 1.06
C ASP A 58 -17.79 8.50 2.19
N ALA A 59 -16.46 8.54 2.25
CA ALA A 59 -15.66 9.31 3.21
C ALA A 59 -15.34 10.74 2.76
N GLN A 60 -15.89 11.25 1.66
CA GLN A 60 -15.52 12.56 1.08
C GLN A 60 -15.60 13.73 2.07
N GLU A 61 -16.56 13.72 2.98
CA GLU A 61 -16.67 14.74 4.04
C GLU A 61 -15.40 14.75 4.91
N ILE A 62 -14.98 13.58 5.40
CA ILE A 62 -13.79 13.43 6.25
C ILE A 62 -12.52 13.80 5.47
N LEU A 63 -12.41 13.37 4.22
CA LEU A 63 -11.27 13.68 3.35
C LEU A 63 -11.17 15.20 3.13
N SER A 64 -12.31 15.86 2.87
CA SER A 64 -12.37 17.31 2.66
C SER A 64 -11.99 18.09 3.92
N GLU A 65 -12.47 17.68 5.09
CA GLU A 65 -12.13 18.29 6.38
C GLU A 65 -10.62 18.22 6.66
N LEU A 66 -9.98 17.11 6.29
CA LEU A 66 -8.55 16.92 6.45
C LEU A 66 -7.71 17.58 5.34
N GLY A 67 -8.34 18.04 4.26
CA GLY A 67 -7.64 18.58 3.09
C GLY A 67 -7.04 17.50 2.18
N VAL A 68 -7.51 16.27 2.24
CA VAL A 68 -7.09 15.17 1.38
C VAL A 68 -7.84 15.22 0.06
N HIS A 69 -7.11 15.20 -1.05
CA HIS A 69 -7.72 15.12 -2.38
C HIS A 69 -8.09 13.68 -2.73
N PHE A 70 -9.32 13.46 -3.16
CA PHE A 70 -9.78 12.17 -3.67
C PHE A 70 -10.20 12.26 -5.12
N GLU A 71 -9.79 11.30 -5.94
CA GLU A 71 -10.17 11.22 -7.34
C GLU A 71 -10.45 9.77 -7.80
N ALA A 72 -11.64 9.52 -8.32
CA ALA A 72 -11.93 8.32 -9.09
C ALA A 72 -11.41 8.51 -10.51
N ASN A 73 -10.32 7.82 -10.83
CA ASN A 73 -9.64 7.98 -12.11
C ASN A 73 -10.35 7.21 -13.23
N GLY A 74 -10.17 7.66 -14.47
CA GLY A 74 -10.76 7.02 -15.65
C GLY A 74 -10.09 5.72 -16.06
N SER A 75 -8.89 5.44 -15.52
CA SER A 75 -8.15 4.19 -15.69
C SER A 75 -7.02 4.07 -14.65
N GLU A 76 -6.45 2.90 -14.53
CA GLU A 76 -5.28 2.66 -13.67
C GLU A 76 -4.03 3.43 -14.16
N ALA A 77 -3.91 3.64 -15.46
CA ALA A 77 -2.82 4.45 -16.04
C ALA A 77 -2.92 5.90 -15.57
N THR A 78 -4.13 6.48 -15.56
CA THR A 78 -4.34 7.85 -15.06
C THR A 78 -4.14 7.94 -13.55
N ALA A 79 -4.54 6.92 -12.79
CA ALA A 79 -4.26 6.83 -11.36
C ALA A 79 -2.74 6.78 -11.08
N ALA A 80 -2.00 5.96 -11.80
CA ALA A 80 -0.55 5.90 -11.67
C ALA A 80 0.12 7.23 -12.08
N ALA A 81 -0.39 7.90 -13.11
CA ALA A 81 0.08 9.23 -13.52
C ALA A 81 -0.18 10.28 -12.44
N MET A 82 -1.33 10.24 -11.74
CA MET A 82 -1.62 11.12 -10.61
C MET A 82 -0.59 10.94 -9.49
N LEU A 83 -0.14 9.70 -9.23
CA LEU A 83 0.87 9.41 -8.21
C LEU A 83 2.23 10.08 -8.50
N SER A 84 2.46 10.52 -9.73
CA SER A 84 3.65 11.29 -10.13
C SER A 84 3.73 12.67 -9.44
N ALA A 85 2.68 13.15 -8.80
CA ALA A 85 2.74 14.34 -7.95
C ALA A 85 3.80 14.19 -6.85
N SER A 86 3.99 12.98 -6.31
CA SER A 86 5.01 12.70 -5.30
C SER A 86 6.46 12.75 -5.82
N ILE A 87 6.69 12.84 -7.14
CA ILE A 87 8.03 13.03 -7.71
C ILE A 87 8.59 14.40 -7.30
N ASN A 88 7.80 15.44 -7.52
CA ASN A 88 8.25 16.83 -7.36
C ASN A 88 7.83 17.46 -6.03
N TYR A 89 6.87 16.85 -5.32
CA TYR A 89 6.35 17.36 -4.07
C TYR A 89 6.55 16.36 -2.94
N PRO A 90 6.84 16.81 -1.72
CA PRO A 90 6.89 15.93 -0.56
C PRO A 90 5.49 15.55 -0.07
N LEU A 91 4.67 15.03 -0.99
CA LEU A 91 3.29 14.64 -0.75
C LEU A 91 3.20 13.13 -0.62
N ARG A 92 2.57 12.63 0.43
CA ARG A 92 2.16 11.23 0.52
C ARG A 92 0.95 11.01 -0.37
N GLY A 93 1.08 10.11 -1.32
CA GLY A 93 0.01 9.74 -2.24
C GLY A 93 -0.24 8.24 -2.25
N ALA A 94 -1.50 7.84 -2.43
CA ALA A 94 -1.85 6.43 -2.59
C ALA A 94 -2.86 6.23 -3.72
N VAL A 95 -2.66 5.16 -4.50
CA VAL A 95 -3.58 4.75 -5.55
C VAL A 95 -3.91 3.28 -5.42
N THR A 96 -5.08 2.89 -5.94
CA THR A 96 -5.55 1.52 -5.83
C THR A 96 -6.18 0.99 -7.11
N TRP A 97 -5.99 -0.30 -7.37
CA TRP A 97 -6.63 -1.04 -8.46
C TRP A 97 -6.49 -2.56 -8.29
N LYS A 98 -7.17 -3.33 -9.15
CA LYS A 98 -6.96 -4.78 -9.25
C LYS A 98 -5.59 -5.10 -9.84
N SER A 99 -4.85 -6.02 -9.21
CA SER A 99 -3.48 -6.34 -9.55
C SER A 99 -3.22 -6.60 -11.04
N THR A 100 -3.67 -7.73 -11.58
CA THR A 100 -3.24 -8.14 -12.92
C THR A 100 -3.69 -7.19 -14.01
N VAL A 101 -4.99 -6.90 -14.07
CA VAL A 101 -5.55 -6.04 -15.11
C VAL A 101 -4.99 -4.63 -14.98
N GLY A 102 -5.12 -4.05 -13.79
CA GLY A 102 -4.77 -2.66 -13.54
C GLY A 102 -3.28 -2.39 -13.63
N THR A 103 -2.45 -3.29 -13.10
CA THR A 103 -1.00 -3.10 -13.17
C THR A 103 -0.46 -3.25 -14.59
N ASN A 104 -1.10 -4.09 -15.44
CA ASN A 104 -0.78 -4.11 -16.86
C ASN A 104 -1.08 -2.77 -17.54
N VAL A 105 -2.27 -2.20 -17.27
CA VAL A 105 -2.68 -0.89 -17.83
C VAL A 105 -1.77 0.23 -17.32
N ALA A 106 -1.40 0.20 -16.05
CA ALA A 106 -0.54 1.22 -15.41
C ALA A 106 0.96 1.02 -15.65
N SER A 107 1.39 -0.05 -16.33
CA SER A 107 2.78 -0.51 -16.38
C SER A 107 3.77 0.55 -16.88
N ASP A 108 3.41 1.34 -17.87
CA ASP A 108 4.27 2.42 -18.39
C ASP A 108 4.42 3.55 -17.36
N ALA A 109 3.31 4.05 -16.83
CA ALA A 109 3.33 5.10 -15.82
C ALA A 109 4.09 4.69 -14.56
N LEU A 110 3.96 3.42 -14.13
CA LEU A 110 4.73 2.88 -13.00
C LEU A 110 6.22 2.79 -13.29
N SER A 111 6.60 2.42 -14.51
CA SER A 111 8.02 2.39 -14.91
C SER A 111 8.63 3.79 -14.87
N ASN A 112 7.89 4.77 -15.35
CA ASN A 112 8.28 6.19 -15.30
C ASN A 112 8.42 6.67 -13.84
N LEU A 113 7.43 6.39 -13.00
CA LEU A 113 7.44 6.74 -11.57
C LEU A 113 8.64 6.11 -10.83
N ALA A 114 8.92 4.84 -11.10
CA ALA A 114 10.04 4.12 -10.50
C ALA A 114 11.40 4.63 -10.99
N SER A 115 11.52 5.06 -12.24
CA SER A 115 12.75 5.65 -12.79
C SER A 115 13.06 6.99 -12.13
N ALA A 116 12.11 7.94 -12.17
CA ALA A 116 12.26 9.26 -11.56
C ALA A 116 12.49 9.18 -10.03
N GLY A 117 11.90 8.17 -9.39
CA GLY A 117 11.81 8.12 -7.94
C GLY A 117 10.82 9.14 -7.39
N VAL A 118 10.65 9.14 -6.08
CA VAL A 118 9.68 10.01 -5.40
C VAL A 118 10.33 10.80 -4.28
N THR A 119 9.85 12.01 -4.05
CA THR A 119 10.23 12.86 -2.90
C THR A 119 9.30 12.61 -1.73
N GLY A 120 7.99 12.56 -2.00
CA GLY A 120 6.99 12.16 -1.02
C GLY A 120 6.72 10.66 -1.07
N GLY A 121 6.18 10.10 -0.02
CA GLY A 121 5.80 8.69 0.04
C GLY A 121 4.73 8.33 -0.99
N ALA A 122 4.92 7.25 -1.73
CA ALA A 122 4.01 6.82 -2.79
C ALA A 122 3.65 5.35 -2.66
N LEU A 123 2.36 5.04 -2.45
CA LEU A 123 1.85 3.67 -2.34
C LEU A 123 0.97 3.30 -3.53
N VAL A 124 1.18 2.11 -4.05
CA VAL A 124 0.35 1.46 -5.05
C VAL A 124 -0.33 0.26 -4.39
N ILE A 125 -1.58 0.43 -3.96
CA ILE A 125 -2.36 -0.58 -3.24
C ILE A 125 -3.06 -1.46 -4.27
N VAL A 126 -2.60 -2.70 -4.42
CA VAL A 126 -3.11 -3.64 -5.42
C VAL A 126 -3.90 -4.78 -4.77
N GLY A 127 -5.08 -5.06 -5.31
CA GLY A 127 -5.91 -6.18 -4.88
C GLY A 127 -5.59 -7.46 -5.63
N GLU A 128 -5.35 -8.56 -4.92
CA GLU A 128 -5.20 -9.90 -5.49
C GLU A 128 -6.27 -10.86 -4.98
N ASP A 129 -6.97 -11.55 -5.90
CA ASP A 129 -7.96 -12.58 -5.59
C ASP A 129 -7.62 -13.95 -6.19
N TYR A 130 -6.37 -14.17 -6.43
CA TYR A 130 -5.79 -15.38 -6.98
C TYR A 130 -6.25 -16.64 -6.23
N GLY A 131 -6.94 -17.49 -6.95
CA GLY A 131 -7.41 -18.81 -6.45
C GLY A 131 -8.61 -18.78 -5.50
N GLU A 132 -9.13 -17.60 -5.10
CA GLU A 132 -10.18 -17.49 -4.09
C GLU A 132 -11.34 -16.57 -4.50
N GLY A 133 -11.18 -15.79 -5.53
CA GLY A 133 -12.14 -14.79 -5.95
C GLY A 133 -12.65 -14.97 -7.37
N SER A 134 -12.93 -13.86 -8.02
CA SER A 134 -13.48 -13.79 -9.36
C SER A 134 -12.45 -13.81 -10.49
N SER A 135 -11.14 -13.81 -10.16
CA SER A 135 -10.12 -13.83 -11.20
C SER A 135 -9.93 -15.19 -11.82
N ILE A 136 -10.05 -15.22 -13.14
CA ILE A 136 -9.76 -16.38 -13.96
C ILE A 136 -8.31 -16.42 -14.45
N MET A 137 -7.58 -15.30 -14.30
CA MET A 137 -6.17 -15.16 -14.67
C MET A 137 -5.29 -15.17 -13.43
N GLN A 138 -4.09 -15.69 -13.60
CA GLN A 138 -3.05 -15.66 -12.59
C GLN A 138 -2.59 -14.22 -12.33
N GLU A 139 -2.68 -13.77 -11.10
CA GLU A 139 -2.13 -12.49 -10.65
C GLU A 139 -0.70 -12.71 -10.14
N ARG A 140 0.15 -11.70 -10.37
CA ARG A 140 1.58 -11.79 -10.05
C ARG A 140 2.13 -10.42 -9.69
N SER A 141 1.59 -9.79 -8.66
CA SER A 141 2.04 -8.46 -8.21
C SER A 141 3.54 -8.41 -7.95
N TYR A 142 4.13 -9.51 -7.44
CA TYR A 142 5.57 -9.60 -7.24
C TYR A 142 6.38 -9.46 -8.54
N ALA A 143 5.88 -10.01 -9.65
CA ALA A 143 6.55 -9.91 -10.94
C ALA A 143 6.51 -8.47 -11.50
N PHE A 144 5.40 -7.77 -11.28
CA PHE A 144 5.29 -6.36 -11.64
C PHE A 144 6.21 -5.48 -10.78
N ALA A 145 6.27 -5.73 -9.48
CA ALA A 145 7.18 -5.05 -8.57
C ALA A 145 8.65 -5.25 -9.01
N MET A 146 9.03 -6.48 -9.33
CA MET A 146 10.38 -6.78 -9.85
C MET A 146 10.65 -6.09 -11.18
N LYS A 147 9.70 -6.11 -12.13
CA LYS A 147 9.84 -5.45 -13.43
C LYS A 147 10.02 -3.94 -13.29
N ALA A 148 9.22 -3.31 -12.44
CA ALA A 148 9.30 -1.87 -12.18
C ALA A 148 10.42 -1.48 -11.18
N GLN A 149 11.07 -2.48 -10.56
CA GLN A 149 12.07 -2.28 -9.51
C GLN A 149 11.53 -1.48 -8.32
N MET A 150 10.31 -1.79 -7.93
CA MET A 150 9.62 -1.23 -6.77
C MET A 150 9.58 -2.26 -5.63
N TRP A 151 9.48 -1.79 -4.40
CA TRP A 151 9.33 -2.66 -3.24
C TRP A 151 7.91 -3.21 -3.17
N LEU A 152 7.75 -4.44 -2.68
CA LEU A 152 6.46 -5.07 -2.46
C LEU A 152 6.29 -5.42 -0.98
N MET A 153 5.23 -4.92 -0.39
CA MET A 153 4.80 -5.28 0.96
C MET A 153 3.56 -6.18 0.86
N ASP A 154 3.58 -7.30 1.59
CA ASP A 154 2.49 -8.28 1.66
C ASP A 154 2.18 -8.55 3.14
N PRO A 155 1.30 -7.77 3.79
CA PRO A 155 1.02 -7.87 5.22
C PRO A 155 0.30 -9.18 5.55
N ARG A 156 0.44 -9.61 6.82
CA ARG A 156 -0.42 -10.66 7.37
C ARG A 156 -1.88 -10.17 7.38
N PRO A 157 -2.86 -11.07 7.14
CA PRO A 157 -4.28 -10.69 7.06
C PRO A 157 -4.90 -10.50 8.45
N ASN A 158 -4.46 -9.48 9.17
CA ASN A 158 -5.05 -8.96 10.40
C ASN A 158 -4.92 -7.43 10.40
N LEU A 159 -5.83 -6.72 11.08
CA LEU A 159 -5.92 -5.27 10.96
C LEU A 159 -4.68 -4.54 11.47
N THR A 160 -4.07 -5.00 12.55
CA THR A 160 -2.84 -4.40 13.09
C THR A 160 -1.71 -4.44 12.07
N SER A 161 -1.42 -5.62 11.50
CA SER A 161 -0.37 -5.74 10.48
C SER A 161 -0.70 -4.93 9.22
N ILE A 162 -1.98 -4.91 8.79
CA ILE A 162 -2.42 -4.15 7.63
C ILE A 162 -2.17 -2.65 7.85
N THR A 163 -2.58 -2.10 8.98
CA THR A 163 -2.45 -0.67 9.26
C THR A 163 -0.99 -0.24 9.48
N GLU A 164 -0.24 -0.98 10.28
CA GLU A 164 1.18 -0.71 10.50
C GLU A 164 1.99 -0.73 9.20
N MET A 165 1.71 -1.69 8.33
CA MET A 165 2.43 -1.81 7.06
C MET A 165 2.07 -0.69 6.06
N VAL A 166 0.91 -0.05 6.13
CA VAL A 166 0.61 1.16 5.34
C VAL A 166 1.51 2.31 5.78
N GLU A 167 1.61 2.55 7.09
CA GLU A 167 2.48 3.58 7.65
C GLU A 167 3.95 3.33 7.27
N ARG A 168 4.43 2.10 7.48
CA ARG A 168 5.80 1.69 7.11
C ARG A 168 6.05 1.73 5.61
N GLY A 169 5.03 1.53 4.80
CA GLY A 169 5.12 1.64 3.35
C GLY A 169 5.44 3.07 2.90
N PHE A 170 4.79 4.07 3.49
CA PHE A 170 5.14 5.47 3.25
C PHE A 170 6.56 5.80 3.72
N GLU A 171 6.92 5.37 4.92
CA GLU A 171 8.26 5.59 5.46
C GLU A 171 9.35 4.91 4.61
N LEU A 172 9.12 3.68 4.14
CA LEU A 172 10.03 2.98 3.22
C LEU A 172 10.16 3.71 1.90
N SER A 173 9.03 4.19 1.36
CA SER A 173 9.02 4.96 0.12
C SER A 173 9.86 6.23 0.24
N GLU A 174 9.68 6.98 1.31
CA GLU A 174 10.42 8.21 1.61
C GLU A 174 11.91 7.94 1.87
N ALA A 175 12.22 6.92 2.67
CA ALA A 175 13.60 6.55 3.00
C ALA A 175 14.42 6.06 1.79
N SER A 176 13.74 5.52 0.80
CA SER A 176 14.38 4.97 -0.41
C SER A 176 14.12 5.78 -1.68
N ASN A 177 13.35 6.85 -1.60
CA ASN A 177 12.88 7.61 -2.76
C ASN A 177 12.30 6.74 -3.87
N THR A 178 11.62 5.65 -3.49
CA THR A 178 11.09 4.64 -4.42
C THR A 178 9.62 4.36 -4.08
N PRO A 179 8.72 4.34 -5.06
CA PRO A 179 7.34 3.96 -4.80
C PRO A 179 7.25 2.51 -4.32
N VAL A 180 6.22 2.20 -3.53
CA VAL A 180 6.03 0.89 -2.90
C VAL A 180 4.71 0.29 -3.35
N PHE A 181 4.74 -0.95 -3.82
CA PHE A 181 3.56 -1.77 -3.95
C PHE A 181 3.12 -2.28 -2.58
N TYR A 182 1.84 -2.13 -2.31
CA TYR A 182 1.19 -2.67 -1.13
C TYR A 182 0.12 -3.68 -1.57
N MET A 183 0.36 -4.96 -1.32
CA MET A 183 -0.51 -6.02 -1.82
C MET A 183 -1.60 -6.37 -0.82
N MET A 184 -2.85 -6.32 -1.26
CA MET A 184 -4.00 -6.77 -0.49
C MET A 184 -4.62 -8.00 -1.14
N ARG A 185 -4.47 -9.13 -0.49
CA ARG A 185 -5.17 -10.34 -0.91
C ARG A 185 -6.63 -10.28 -0.47
N ILE A 186 -7.51 -10.96 -1.19
CA ILE A 186 -8.94 -10.97 -0.93
C ILE A 186 -9.28 -11.21 0.56
N ARG A 187 -8.56 -12.11 1.22
CA ARG A 187 -8.76 -12.36 2.67
C ARG A 187 -8.43 -11.14 3.52
N GLY A 188 -7.39 -10.40 3.19
CA GLY A 188 -7.03 -9.17 3.86
C GLY A 188 -8.05 -8.06 3.63
N CYS A 189 -8.66 -7.97 2.44
CA CYS A 189 -9.70 -7.00 2.13
C CYS A 189 -10.93 -7.16 3.04
N HIS A 190 -11.32 -8.41 3.32
CA HIS A 190 -12.57 -8.75 4.01
C HIS A 190 -12.37 -9.30 5.43
N VAL A 191 -11.14 -9.37 5.93
CA VAL A 191 -10.93 -9.72 7.33
C VAL A 191 -11.52 -8.65 8.23
N THR A 192 -12.24 -9.07 9.25
CA THR A 192 -12.72 -8.21 10.32
C THR A 192 -11.85 -8.35 11.55
N GLY A 193 -11.71 -7.28 12.30
CA GLY A 193 -10.89 -7.25 13.51
C GLY A 193 -10.87 -5.87 14.13
N GLU A 194 -9.93 -5.68 15.04
CA GLU A 194 -9.74 -4.43 15.76
C GLU A 194 -8.26 -4.05 15.80
N PHE A 195 -7.99 -2.76 15.98
CA PHE A 195 -6.67 -2.24 16.31
C PHE A 195 -6.80 -0.92 17.08
N LEU A 196 -5.74 -0.51 17.77
CA LEU A 196 -5.69 0.76 18.46
C LEU A 196 -5.45 1.89 17.45
N ALA A 197 -6.43 2.78 17.31
CA ALA A 197 -6.38 3.89 16.37
C ALA A 197 -5.39 4.97 16.82
N LYS A 198 -4.88 5.70 15.85
CA LYS A 198 -4.14 6.95 16.02
C LYS A 198 -4.99 8.10 15.46
N ASP A 199 -4.62 9.35 15.79
CA ASP A 199 -5.26 10.52 15.21
C ASP A 199 -5.08 10.56 13.68
N ASN A 200 -6.08 11.07 12.99
CA ASN A 200 -5.94 11.43 11.60
C ASN A 200 -5.04 12.65 11.49
N LEU A 201 -4.14 12.64 10.52
CA LEU A 201 -3.21 13.73 10.29
C LEU A 201 -3.62 14.49 9.03
N ALA A 202 -3.83 15.80 9.16
CA ALA A 202 -3.94 16.65 7.98
C ALA A 202 -2.59 16.64 7.24
N PRO A 203 -2.59 16.52 5.90
CA PRO A 203 -1.35 16.57 5.14
C PRO A 203 -0.67 17.93 5.30
N VAL A 204 0.66 17.93 5.34
CA VAL A 204 1.48 19.15 5.45
C VAL A 204 1.24 20.07 4.25
N PHE A 205 1.05 19.48 3.08
CA PHE A 205 0.68 20.18 1.85
C PHE A 205 -0.72 19.72 1.41
N ASN A 206 -1.61 20.65 1.25
CA ASN A 206 -3.00 20.39 0.86
C ASN A 206 -3.51 21.51 -0.05
N ASN A 207 -4.75 21.37 -0.53
CA ASN A 207 -5.39 22.35 -1.41
C ASN A 207 -5.56 23.75 -0.80
N GLN A 208 -5.48 23.87 0.54
CA GLN A 208 -5.62 25.12 1.26
C GLN A 208 -4.28 25.88 1.41
N ALA A 209 -3.17 25.16 1.31
CA ALA A 209 -1.83 25.72 1.39
C ALA A 209 -0.95 25.19 0.24
N PRO A 210 -1.22 25.59 -1.02
CA PRO A 210 -0.47 25.11 -2.16
C PRO A 210 0.98 25.57 -2.08
N VAL A 211 1.90 24.64 -2.31
CA VAL A 211 3.34 24.93 -2.37
C VAL A 211 3.76 25.00 -3.83
N VAL A 212 4.55 26.04 -4.16
CA VAL A 212 5.18 26.10 -5.48
C VAL A 212 6.30 25.05 -5.55
N PRO A 213 6.23 24.08 -6.45
CA PRO A 213 7.25 23.05 -6.53
C PRO A 213 8.57 23.63 -6.99
N GLN A 214 9.65 23.17 -6.39
CA GLN A 214 10.95 23.29 -7.03
C GLN A 214 11.03 22.21 -8.12
N ARG A 215 11.03 22.63 -9.37
CA ARG A 215 11.24 21.69 -10.48
C ARG A 215 12.70 21.30 -10.52
N GLU A 216 12.95 20.01 -10.36
CA GLU A 216 14.27 19.41 -10.51
C GLU A 216 14.35 18.78 -11.90
N PRO A 217 15.13 19.37 -12.84
CA PRO A 217 15.25 18.83 -14.19
C PRO A 217 15.73 17.38 -14.22
N GLU A 218 16.52 16.98 -13.21
CA GLU A 218 17.09 15.66 -13.06
C GLU A 218 16.00 14.58 -12.82
N LYS A 219 14.81 14.98 -12.39
CA LYS A 219 13.65 14.08 -12.24
C LYS A 219 12.80 13.94 -13.50
N ILE A 220 13.14 14.66 -14.57
CA ILE A 220 12.49 14.50 -15.86
C ILE A 220 12.99 13.19 -16.50
N ILE A 221 12.05 12.37 -17.01
CA ILE A 221 12.36 11.06 -17.60
C ILE A 221 12.72 11.26 -19.07
N LEU A 222 13.86 11.91 -19.29
CA LEU A 222 14.44 12.18 -20.62
C LEU A 222 15.95 12.07 -20.54
N PRO A 223 16.64 11.71 -21.66
CA PRO A 223 18.10 11.81 -21.72
C PRO A 223 18.60 13.24 -21.43
N PRO A 224 19.71 13.42 -20.73
CA PRO A 224 20.60 12.36 -20.19
C PRO A 224 20.16 11.80 -18.80
N TYR A 225 19.14 12.38 -18.17
CA TYR A 225 18.78 12.13 -16.77
C TYR A 225 18.36 10.70 -16.48
N VAL A 226 17.68 10.02 -17.42
CA VAL A 226 17.27 8.61 -17.24
C VAL A 226 18.44 7.68 -16.90
N TYR A 227 19.63 7.94 -17.44
CA TYR A 227 20.82 7.17 -17.12
C TYR A 227 21.30 7.41 -15.68
N GLU A 228 21.29 8.65 -15.23
CA GLU A 228 21.67 9.01 -13.87
C GLU A 228 20.62 8.47 -12.85
N GLN A 229 19.34 8.51 -13.18
CA GLN A 229 18.27 7.92 -12.36
C GLN A 229 18.47 6.42 -12.15
N GLU A 230 18.84 5.67 -13.20
CA GLU A 230 19.12 4.23 -13.07
C GLU A 230 20.39 3.98 -12.23
N ARG A 231 21.43 4.80 -12.36
CA ARG A 231 22.62 4.71 -11.51
C ARG A 231 22.29 4.99 -10.04
N GLU A 232 21.54 6.04 -9.78
CA GLU A 232 21.09 6.41 -8.43
C GLU A 232 20.23 5.30 -7.80
N LYS A 233 19.32 4.71 -8.58
CA LYS A 233 18.48 3.60 -8.12
C LYS A 233 19.32 2.46 -7.56
N ILE A 234 20.37 2.06 -8.27
CA ILE A 234 21.25 0.96 -7.86
C ILE A 234 22.18 1.38 -6.73
N ALA A 235 22.80 2.58 -6.84
CA ALA A 235 23.87 3.00 -5.93
C ALA A 235 23.35 3.56 -4.60
N GLN A 236 22.14 4.10 -4.55
CA GLN A 236 21.62 4.82 -3.40
C GLN A 236 20.25 4.29 -2.94
N ARG A 237 19.23 4.32 -3.82
CA ARG A 237 17.84 4.01 -3.45
C ARG A 237 17.66 2.57 -3.00
N LEU A 238 18.21 1.60 -3.72
CA LEU A 238 18.15 0.17 -3.35
C LEU A 238 18.88 -0.12 -2.02
N PRO A 239 20.13 0.32 -1.79
CA PRO A 239 20.77 0.18 -0.48
C PRO A 239 20.03 0.85 0.66
N ALA A 240 19.46 2.06 0.45
CA ALA A 240 18.68 2.76 1.47
C ALA A 240 17.45 1.98 1.89
N ALA A 241 16.71 1.41 0.93
CA ALA A 241 15.57 0.57 1.22
C ALA A 241 15.96 -0.70 1.99
N ILE A 242 17.02 -1.39 1.58
CA ILE A 242 17.50 -2.60 2.27
C ILE A 242 17.88 -2.26 3.72
N LYS A 243 18.55 -1.13 3.92
CA LYS A 243 18.90 -0.64 5.27
C LYS A 243 17.64 -0.40 6.09
N PHE A 244 16.67 0.36 5.57
CA PHE A 244 15.42 0.66 6.26
C PHE A 244 14.64 -0.62 6.62
N ILE A 245 14.48 -1.55 5.68
CA ILE A 245 13.78 -2.83 5.90
C ILE A 245 14.42 -3.61 7.07
N ARG A 246 15.76 -3.63 7.14
CA ARG A 246 16.50 -4.33 8.21
C ARG A 246 16.38 -3.61 9.56
N GLU A 247 16.58 -2.30 9.59
CA GLU A 247 16.54 -1.49 10.82
C GLU A 247 15.13 -1.47 11.43
N GLN A 248 14.10 -1.34 10.59
CA GLN A 248 12.70 -1.33 11.01
C GLN A 248 12.10 -2.75 11.17
N LYS A 249 12.90 -3.81 10.87
CA LYS A 249 12.47 -5.21 10.99
C LYS A 249 11.14 -5.49 10.28
N LEU A 250 10.99 -4.96 9.06
CA LEU A 250 9.73 -5.13 8.31
C LEU A 250 9.44 -6.60 7.96
N ASN A 251 10.47 -7.44 7.86
CA ASN A 251 10.31 -8.88 7.78
C ASN A 251 10.24 -9.44 9.20
N GLU A 252 9.12 -10.08 9.53
CA GLU A 252 8.90 -10.69 10.83
C GLU A 252 9.66 -12.03 10.94
N HIS A 253 10.19 -12.30 12.11
CA HIS A 253 10.85 -13.57 12.44
C HIS A 253 10.16 -14.21 13.65
N PHE A 254 9.65 -15.41 13.45
CA PHE A 254 9.01 -16.22 14.49
C PHE A 254 9.93 -17.41 14.81
N PRO A 255 10.58 -17.46 15.98
CA PRO A 255 11.43 -18.60 16.34
C PRO A 255 10.59 -19.84 16.57
N GLY A 256 11.06 -20.99 16.07
CA GLY A 256 10.46 -22.30 16.28
C GLY A 256 11.34 -23.19 17.15
N HIS A 257 10.84 -24.38 17.51
CA HIS A 257 11.60 -25.37 18.31
C HIS A 257 12.64 -26.14 17.47
N TYR A 258 12.43 -26.23 16.16
CA TYR A 258 13.31 -26.96 15.25
C TYR A 258 14.26 -26.00 14.55
N GLU A 259 15.43 -25.78 15.11
CA GLU A 259 16.43 -24.85 14.58
C GLU A 259 16.99 -25.25 13.19
N SER A 260 16.83 -26.51 12.82
CA SER A 260 17.31 -27.04 11.51
C SER A 260 16.33 -26.82 10.35
N LEU A 261 15.11 -26.32 10.62
CA LEU A 261 14.07 -26.09 9.62
C LEU A 261 13.66 -24.63 9.62
N GLY A 262 13.82 -23.96 8.48
CA GLY A 262 13.35 -22.60 8.26
C GLY A 262 12.25 -22.55 7.19
N ILE A 263 11.20 -21.77 7.43
CA ILE A 263 10.13 -21.52 6.46
C ILE A 263 10.11 -20.02 6.13
N ILE A 264 10.24 -19.69 4.85
CA ILE A 264 10.11 -18.32 4.34
C ILE A 264 8.80 -18.21 3.58
N THR A 265 7.95 -17.27 3.96
CA THR A 265 6.64 -17.06 3.32
C THR A 265 6.29 -15.59 3.23
N CYS A 266 5.42 -15.24 2.28
CA CYS A 266 4.79 -13.92 2.24
C CYS A 266 3.73 -13.79 3.32
N GLY A 267 3.48 -12.56 3.82
CA GLY A 267 2.56 -12.30 4.92
C GLY A 267 1.14 -12.79 4.66
N GLY A 268 0.62 -12.58 3.45
CA GLY A 268 -0.71 -13.05 3.07
C GLY A 268 -0.88 -14.58 3.06
N SER A 269 0.22 -15.34 3.05
CA SER A 269 0.22 -16.80 3.15
C SER A 269 0.42 -17.32 4.58
N TYR A 270 0.73 -16.44 5.54
CA TYR A 270 1.08 -16.81 6.91
C TYR A 270 0.06 -17.76 7.56
N ASN A 271 -1.22 -17.38 7.56
CA ASN A 271 -2.28 -18.20 8.18
C ASN A 271 -2.41 -19.58 7.53
N THR A 272 -2.17 -19.68 6.23
CA THR A 272 -2.21 -20.97 5.50
C THR A 272 -1.05 -21.87 5.93
N VAL A 273 0.15 -21.31 6.06
CA VAL A 273 1.34 -22.04 6.53
C VAL A 273 1.14 -22.52 7.96
N ILE A 274 0.72 -21.62 8.87
CA ILE A 274 0.45 -22.00 10.27
C ILE A 274 -0.63 -23.11 10.34
N ARG A 275 -1.69 -23.01 9.56
CA ARG A 275 -2.72 -24.05 9.53
C ARG A 275 -2.20 -25.39 9.00
N ALA A 276 -1.31 -25.36 8.02
CA ALA A 276 -0.67 -26.58 7.52
C ALA A 276 0.23 -27.22 8.60
N LEU A 277 1.01 -26.42 9.30
CA LEU A 277 1.86 -26.88 10.43
C LEU A 277 1.01 -27.48 11.57
N GLN A 278 -0.09 -26.82 11.93
CA GLN A 278 -1.03 -27.35 12.92
C GLN A 278 -1.56 -28.74 12.55
N ARG A 279 -1.93 -28.92 11.28
CA ARG A 279 -2.42 -30.24 10.78
C ARG A 279 -1.37 -31.33 10.80
N GLN A 280 -0.10 -30.96 10.77
CA GLN A 280 1.05 -31.87 10.89
C GLN A 280 1.53 -32.03 12.34
N GLY A 281 0.88 -31.40 13.33
CA GLY A 281 1.31 -31.40 14.71
C GLY A 281 2.60 -30.60 14.99
N LEU A 282 2.99 -29.72 14.04
CA LEU A 282 4.20 -28.90 14.11
C LEU A 282 3.94 -27.47 14.59
N ALA A 283 2.70 -27.10 14.85
CA ALA A 283 2.31 -25.84 15.45
C ALA A 283 1.13 -26.03 16.39
N ASN A 284 1.06 -25.23 17.45
CA ASN A 284 -0.06 -25.24 18.38
C ASN A 284 -1.25 -24.40 17.85
N VAL A 285 -2.37 -24.41 18.58
CA VAL A 285 -3.58 -23.66 18.22
C VAL A 285 -3.40 -22.14 18.27
N TYR A 286 -2.35 -21.66 18.90
CA TYR A 286 -2.02 -20.23 18.98
C TYR A 286 -1.06 -19.77 17.88
N GLY A 287 -0.72 -20.65 16.92
CA GLY A 287 0.14 -20.34 15.80
C GLY A 287 1.63 -20.35 16.08
N ASN A 288 2.04 -20.85 17.25
CA ASN A 288 3.47 -21.02 17.55
C ASN A 288 3.96 -22.34 16.95
N ALA A 289 4.96 -22.26 16.10
CA ALA A 289 5.60 -23.41 15.47
C ALA A 289 6.76 -23.99 16.27
#